data_b14f7126331836b38cf22f76ddc20782
#
_entry.id   b14f7126331836b38cf22f76ddc20782
#
_cell.length_a   1.000
_cell.length_b   1.000
_cell.length_c   1.000
_cell.angle_alpha   90.00
_cell.angle_beta   90.00
_cell.angle_gamma   90.00
#
_symmetry.space_group_name_H-M   'P 1'
#
loop_
_entity.id
_entity.type
_entity.pdbx_description
1 polymer ?
#
loop_
_entity_poly.entity_id
_entity_poly.type
_entity_poly.pdbx_seq_one_letter_code
_entity_poly.pdbx_strand_id
1 'polypeptide(L)'
;SDIKECIQKLRQLNPSKKIIVEEDNISQLKEIIDQKVEVVLLDNMTPGQVKNCLKIVNGRFECEASGKINLKNLLSYAKTKVNRISIGQLTHSINNVDFGLDI
;
A
#
# COMPACT_ATOMS: atom_id res chain seq x y z
N SER A 1 -11.74 15.02 4.12
CA SER A 1 -10.97 15.37 2.93
C SER A 1 -11.66 14.87 1.67
N ASP A 2 -11.21 15.37 0.54
CA ASP A 2 -11.79 14.98 -0.74
C ASP A 2 -11.63 13.51 -1.05
N ILE A 3 -10.50 12.90 -0.64
CA ILE A 3 -10.27 11.48 -0.89
C ILE A 3 -11.25 10.60 -0.12
N LYS A 4 -11.54 10.98 1.10
CA LYS A 4 -12.49 10.24 1.95
C LYS A 4 -13.89 10.25 1.33
N GLU A 5 -14.33 11.44 0.89
CA GLU A 5 -15.62 11.57 0.21
C GLU A 5 -15.67 10.77 -1.08
N CYS A 6 -14.57 10.78 -1.83
CA CYS A 6 -14.47 10.02 -3.08
C CYS A 6 -14.61 8.52 -2.82
N ILE A 7 -13.94 8.00 -1.81
CA ILE A 7 -14.04 6.60 -1.43
C ILE A 7 -15.47 6.24 -1.06
N GLN A 8 -16.12 7.08 -0.27
CA GLN A 8 -17.49 6.83 0.15
C GLN A 8 -18.45 6.77 -1.03
N LYS A 9 -18.30 7.70 -1.98
CA LYS A 9 -19.14 7.72 -3.18
C LYS A 9 -18.88 6.51 -4.06
N LEU A 10 -17.63 6.16 -4.26
CA LEU A 10 -17.28 4.99 -5.06
C LEU A 10 -17.86 3.71 -4.45
N ARG A 11 -17.81 3.60 -3.14
CA ARG A 11 -18.32 2.41 -2.45
C ARG A 11 -19.82 2.32 -2.57
N GLN A 12 -20.53 3.43 -2.54
CA GLN A 12 -21.98 3.47 -2.73
C GLN A 12 -22.40 3.05 -4.14
N LEU A 13 -21.66 3.55 -5.14
CA LEU A 13 -21.96 3.27 -6.53
C LEU A 13 -21.57 1.86 -6.95
N ASN A 14 -20.50 1.32 -6.36
CA ASN A 14 -19.94 0.03 -6.74
C ASN A 14 -19.51 -0.74 -5.50
N PRO A 15 -20.45 -1.30 -4.73
CA PRO A 15 -20.10 -1.93 -3.43
C PRO A 15 -19.11 -3.09 -3.56
N SER A 16 -19.08 -3.78 -4.70
CA SER A 16 -18.23 -4.96 -4.90
C SER A 16 -16.91 -4.65 -5.61
N LYS A 17 -16.71 -3.42 -6.07
CA LYS A 17 -15.48 -3.08 -6.78
C LYS A 17 -14.31 -2.89 -5.83
N LYS A 18 -13.15 -3.35 -6.25
CA LYS A 18 -11.91 -3.19 -5.50
C LYS A 18 -11.43 -1.74 -5.59
N ILE A 19 -11.20 -1.13 -4.44
CA ILE A 19 -10.68 0.24 -4.36
C ILE A 19 -9.23 0.17 -3.95
N ILE A 20 -8.37 0.79 -4.74
CA ILE A 20 -6.93 0.89 -4.48
C ILE A 20 -6.60 2.37 -4.33
N VAL A 21 -6.00 2.74 -3.21
CA VAL A 21 -5.63 4.12 -2.92
C VAL A 21 -4.11 4.23 -2.88
N GLU A 22 -3.59 5.28 -3.50
CA GLU A 22 -2.15 5.55 -3.52
C GLU A 22 -1.86 6.66 -2.52
N GLU A 23 -0.91 6.42 -1.61
CA GLU A 23 -0.55 7.37 -0.57
C GLU A 23 0.98 7.53 -0.52
N ASP A 24 1.45 8.75 -0.37
CA ASP A 24 2.88 9.02 -0.30
C ASP A 24 3.35 9.50 1.07
N ASN A 25 2.45 9.64 2.03
CA ASN A 25 2.83 9.98 3.40
C ASN A 25 1.83 9.46 4.42
N ILE A 26 2.26 9.45 5.69
CA ILE A 26 1.47 8.91 6.79
C ILE A 26 0.24 9.76 7.10
N SER A 27 0.33 11.07 6.91
CA SER A 27 -0.81 11.95 7.18
C SER A 27 -2.00 11.62 6.30
N GLN A 28 -1.74 11.37 5.01
CA GLN A 28 -2.78 10.97 4.07
C GLN A 28 -3.38 9.63 4.44
N LEU A 29 -2.53 8.69 4.88
CA LEU A 29 -3.00 7.39 5.30
C LEU A 29 -3.99 7.49 6.46
N LYS A 30 -3.71 8.34 7.43
CA LYS A 30 -4.58 8.51 8.59
C LYS A 30 -5.97 9.03 8.21
N GLU A 31 -6.07 9.79 7.12
CA GLU A 31 -7.35 10.30 6.67
C GLU A 31 -8.30 9.19 6.18
N ILE A 32 -7.74 8.09 5.70
CA ILE A 32 -8.54 7.01 5.12
C ILE A 32 -8.58 5.76 5.97
N ILE A 33 -8.01 5.81 7.18
CA ILE A 33 -7.84 4.61 8.00
C ILE A 33 -9.17 3.95 8.38
N ASP A 34 -10.24 4.72 8.45
CA ASP A 34 -11.58 4.21 8.78
C ASP A 34 -12.43 3.93 7.55
N GLN A 35 -11.87 4.05 6.36
CA GLN A 35 -12.59 3.77 5.12
C GLN A 35 -12.40 2.32 4.69
N LYS A 36 -13.37 1.83 3.91
CA LYS A 36 -13.31 0.47 3.38
C LYS A 36 -12.61 0.48 2.03
N VAL A 37 -11.32 0.20 2.04
CA VAL A 37 -10.53 0.03 0.82
C VAL A 37 -9.86 -1.33 0.88
N GLU A 38 -9.55 -1.90 -0.28
CA GLU A 38 -8.92 -3.20 -0.35
C GLU A 38 -7.42 -3.11 -0.25
N VAL A 39 -6.82 -2.15 -0.92
CA VAL A 39 -5.36 -2.03 -0.98
C VAL A 39 -4.96 -0.57 -0.91
N VAL A 40 -3.89 -0.29 -0.18
CA VAL A 40 -3.23 1.01 -0.20
C VAL A 40 -1.82 0.84 -0.73
N LEU A 41 -1.48 1.63 -1.75
CA LEU A 41 -0.13 1.67 -2.29
C LEU A 41 0.67 2.70 -1.51
N LEU A 42 1.74 2.25 -0.86
CA LEU A 42 2.65 3.11 -0.11
C LEU A 42 3.80 3.49 -1.04
N ASP A 43 3.66 4.64 -1.69
CA ASP A 43 4.55 5.04 -2.77
C ASP A 43 5.73 5.85 -2.25
N ASN A 44 6.93 5.48 -2.72
CA ASN A 44 8.17 6.19 -2.41
C ASN A 44 8.48 6.32 -0.91
N MET A 45 8.06 5.35 -0.13
CA MET A 45 8.34 5.32 1.31
C MET A 45 9.55 4.46 1.61
N THR A 46 10.33 4.85 2.61
CA THR A 46 11.43 4.02 3.12
C THR A 46 10.87 2.80 3.83
N PRO A 47 11.67 1.74 4.04
CA PRO A 47 11.20 0.60 4.83
C PRO A 47 10.71 0.98 6.22
N GLY A 48 11.36 1.94 6.88
CA GLY A 48 10.91 2.43 8.19
C GLY A 48 9.54 3.08 8.13
N GLN A 49 9.30 3.89 7.10
CA GLN A 49 7.99 4.52 6.89
C GLN A 49 6.92 3.48 6.60
N VAL A 50 7.23 2.50 5.76
CA VAL A 50 6.32 1.39 5.46
C VAL A 50 5.94 0.67 6.75
N LYS A 51 6.93 0.38 7.59
CA LYS A 51 6.67 -0.30 8.87
C LYS A 51 5.75 0.51 9.77
N ASN A 52 5.93 1.82 9.83
CA ASN A 52 5.07 2.69 10.60
C ASN A 52 3.65 2.70 10.05
N CYS A 53 3.50 2.74 8.73
CA CYS A 53 2.20 2.67 8.09
C CYS A 53 1.48 1.36 8.42
N LEU A 54 2.19 0.24 8.40
CA LEU A 54 1.60 -1.06 8.72
C LEU A 54 1.08 -1.11 10.15
N LYS A 55 1.78 -0.46 11.08
CA LYS A 55 1.31 -0.37 12.47
C LYS A 55 0.00 0.40 12.56
N ILE A 56 -0.09 1.51 11.82
CA ILE A 56 -1.30 2.34 11.81
C ILE A 56 -2.46 1.59 11.18
N VAL A 57 -2.21 0.91 10.06
CA VAL A 57 -3.23 0.14 9.36
C VAL A 57 -3.74 -1.03 10.20
N ASN A 58 -2.85 -1.71 10.88
CA ASN A 58 -3.19 -2.81 11.79
C ASN A 58 -4.13 -3.85 11.15
N GLY A 59 -3.84 -4.25 9.93
CA GLY A 59 -4.58 -5.30 9.24
C GLY A 59 -5.91 -4.92 8.62
N ARG A 60 -6.28 -3.65 8.66
CA ARG A 60 -7.58 -3.21 8.13
C ARG A 60 -7.70 -3.33 6.62
N PHE A 61 -6.59 -3.19 5.91
CA PHE A 61 -6.52 -3.38 4.47
C PHE A 61 -5.10 -3.80 4.11
N GLU A 62 -4.93 -4.28 2.88
CA GLU A 62 -3.61 -4.68 2.41
C GLU A 62 -2.79 -3.47 2.00
N CYS A 63 -1.48 -3.58 2.14
CA CYS A 63 -0.55 -2.55 1.73
C CYS A 63 0.45 -3.11 0.72
N GLU A 64 0.76 -2.29 -0.27
CA GLU A 64 1.76 -2.62 -1.27
C GLU A 64 2.81 -1.51 -1.29
N ALA A 65 4.08 -1.86 -1.15
CA ALA A 65 5.17 -0.91 -1.25
C ALA A 65 5.60 -0.78 -2.69
N SER A 66 5.82 0.45 -3.15
CA SER A 66 6.20 0.73 -4.53
C SER A 66 7.13 1.95 -4.60
N GLY A 67 7.71 2.15 -5.78
CA GLY A 67 8.66 3.23 -6.00
C GLY A 67 10.00 2.95 -5.34
N LYS A 68 11.09 3.36 -5.93
CA LYS A 68 12.44 3.26 -5.38
C LYS A 68 12.89 1.88 -4.91
N ILE A 69 12.15 0.83 -5.21
CA ILE A 69 12.49 -0.53 -4.77
C ILE A 69 13.26 -1.23 -5.89
N ASN A 70 14.41 -1.78 -5.53
CA ASN A 70 15.29 -2.47 -6.45
C ASN A 70 15.86 -3.70 -5.75
N LEU A 71 16.70 -4.45 -6.47
CA LEU A 71 17.26 -5.69 -5.93
C LEU A 71 18.13 -5.45 -4.70
N LYS A 72 18.75 -4.27 -4.58
CA LYS A 72 19.63 -3.98 -3.45
C LYS A 72 18.86 -3.74 -2.15
N ASN A 73 17.67 -3.13 -2.24
CA ASN A 73 16.90 -2.79 -1.03
C ASN A 73 15.67 -3.66 -0.83
N LEU A 74 15.43 -4.62 -1.74
CA LEU A 74 14.25 -5.47 -1.69
C LEU A 74 14.08 -6.16 -0.34
N LEU A 75 15.18 -6.70 0.21
CA LEU A 75 15.11 -7.44 1.47
C LEU A 75 14.65 -6.56 2.63
N SER A 76 15.07 -5.29 2.64
CA SER A 76 14.65 -4.35 3.68
C SER A 76 13.15 -4.13 3.65
N TYR A 77 12.56 -4.05 2.45
CA TYR A 77 11.12 -3.94 2.31
C TYR A 77 10.40 -5.24 2.69
N ALA A 78 10.96 -6.37 2.29
CA ALA A 78 10.37 -7.67 2.65
C ALA A 78 10.29 -7.86 4.16
N LYS A 79 11.29 -7.39 4.89
CA LYS A 79 11.31 -7.50 6.35
C LYS A 79 10.23 -6.69 7.05
N THR A 80 9.62 -5.72 6.37
CA THR A 80 8.52 -4.96 6.94
C THR A 80 7.25 -5.77 7.06
N LYS A 81 7.16 -6.90 6.35
CA LYS A 81 5.96 -7.74 6.24
C LYS A 81 4.83 -7.06 5.49
N VAL A 82 5.16 -6.10 4.63
CA VAL A 82 4.17 -5.53 3.72
C VAL A 82 3.59 -6.64 2.82
N ASN A 83 2.32 -6.52 2.47
CA ASN A 83 1.63 -7.58 1.74
C ASN A 83 2.21 -7.83 0.35
N ARG A 84 2.56 -6.76 -0.36
CA ARG A 84 3.11 -6.87 -1.72
C ARG A 84 4.18 -5.81 -1.94
N ILE A 85 5.07 -6.10 -2.87
CA ILE A 85 6.11 -5.18 -3.31
C ILE A 85 6.09 -5.15 -4.83
N SER A 86 6.11 -3.94 -5.40
CA SER A 86 6.23 -3.74 -6.84
C SER A 86 7.65 -3.36 -7.18
N ILE A 87 8.28 -4.12 -8.07
CA ILE A 87 9.64 -3.89 -8.54
C ILE A 87 9.57 -3.57 -10.02
N GLY A 88 9.93 -2.37 -10.40
CA GLY A 88 9.75 -1.91 -11.77
C GLY A 88 11.03 -1.65 -12.55
N GLN A 89 12.16 -2.13 -12.11
CA GLN A 89 13.43 -1.68 -12.66
C GLN A 89 14.04 -2.54 -13.77
N LEU A 90 13.70 -3.80 -13.84
CA LEU A 90 14.43 -4.73 -14.69
C LEU A 90 13.86 -4.87 -16.08
N THR A 91 12.63 -4.51 -16.26
CA THR A 91 11.96 -4.65 -17.55
C THR A 91 11.01 -3.49 -17.74
N HIS A 92 10.32 -3.49 -18.86
CA HIS A 92 9.28 -2.50 -19.13
C HIS A 92 7.96 -2.83 -18.40
N SER A 93 7.94 -3.92 -17.69
CA SER A 93 6.78 -4.32 -16.90
C SER A 93 7.10 -4.31 -15.41
N ILE A 94 6.08 -4.09 -14.60
CA ILE A 94 6.20 -4.14 -13.15
C ILE A 94 5.92 -5.56 -12.70
N ASN A 95 6.80 -6.10 -11.88
CA ASN A 95 6.62 -7.42 -11.30
C ASN A 95 6.15 -7.27 -9.86
N ASN A 96 4.99 -7.82 -9.58
CA ASN A 96 4.44 -7.81 -8.23
C ASN A 96 4.79 -9.11 -7.53
N VAL A 97 5.29 -9.00 -6.33
CA VAL A 97 5.64 -10.14 -5.51
C VAL A 97 4.76 -10.15 -4.27
N ASP A 98 4.00 -11.22 -4.11
CA ASP A 98 3.19 -11.42 -2.91
C ASP A 98 3.99 -12.21 -1.89
N PHE A 99 4.08 -11.67 -0.68
CA PHE A 99 4.77 -12.33 0.41
C PHE A 99 3.75 -12.98 1.33
N GLY A 100 4.04 -14.21 1.74
CA GLY A 100 3.28 -14.83 2.80
C GLY A 100 3.48 -14.06 4.11
N LEU A 101 2.46 -14.04 4.93
CA LEU A 101 2.52 -13.28 6.18
C LEU A 101 3.44 -13.90 7.23
N ASP A 102 3.85 -15.11 7.01
CA ASP A 102 4.71 -15.88 7.92
C ASP A 102 6.19 -15.79 7.55
N ILE A 103 6.53 -14.93 6.65
CA ILE A 103 7.93 -14.69 6.27
C ILE A 103 8.69 -14.04 7.41
#